data_275296f8a7a7ddd96f5ffb66708ab5e8
#
_entry.id   275296f8a7a7ddd96f5ffb66708ab5e8
#
_cell.length_a   1.000
_cell.length_b   1.000
_cell.length_c   1.000
_cell.angle_alpha   90.00
_cell.angle_beta   90.00
_cell.angle_gamma   90.00
#
_symmetry.space_group_name_H-M   'P 1'
#
loop_
_entity.id
_entity.type
_entity.pdbx_description
1 polymer ?
#
loop_
_entity_poly.entity_id
_entity_poly.type
_entity_poly.pdbx_seq_one_letter_code
_entity_poly.pdbx_strand_id
1 'polypeptide(L)'
;MNDMLFEPFMDEEISIALFQIGPLKAPGPDGFAARFFQRNWEVLRDEVIGAVRNFFEEGVMPEGTNVTAIVLIPKKDQAGTLKDFRSISLCNVIYKIVSKCLANRLRSILHDIISPTQSAFIPGRLIFDNDVVAFECMHSIQKIQGDRHNFCAYKMDLSKAYYRVDWDFLKVAMEKDGFSTTVDQLGNGLCMFSEICS
;
A
#
# COMPACT_ATOMS: atom_id res chain seq x y z
N MET A 1 -3.71 -15.18 13.11
CA MET A 1 -3.09 -14.24 12.14
C MET A 1 -2.88 -14.90 10.77
N ASN A 2 -1.99 -15.88 10.67
CA ASN A 2 -1.69 -16.53 9.39
C ASN A 2 -2.91 -17.20 8.76
N ASP A 3 -3.71 -17.95 9.51
CA ASP A 3 -4.90 -18.64 8.99
C ASP A 3 -5.82 -17.69 8.23
N MET A 4 -6.10 -16.51 8.78
CA MET A 4 -6.95 -15.51 8.17
C MET A 4 -6.35 -14.91 6.88
N LEU A 5 -5.02 -14.80 6.79
CA LEU A 5 -4.35 -14.27 5.59
C LEU A 5 -4.35 -15.25 4.43
N PHE A 6 -4.32 -16.57 4.76
CA PHE A 6 -4.23 -17.65 3.77
C PHE A 6 -5.57 -18.31 3.45
N GLU A 7 -6.64 -17.95 4.13
CA GLU A 7 -7.98 -18.41 3.75
C GLU A 7 -8.27 -18.01 2.29
N PRO A 8 -8.98 -18.87 1.54
CA PRO A 8 -9.44 -18.50 0.20
C PRO A 8 -10.22 -17.19 0.22
N PHE A 9 -10.02 -16.36 -0.80
CA PHE A 9 -10.77 -15.11 -0.90
C PHE A 9 -12.22 -15.39 -1.28
N MET A 10 -13.14 -14.87 -0.46
CA MET A 10 -14.57 -15.00 -0.69
C MET A 10 -15.04 -14.00 -1.75
N ASP A 11 -16.14 -14.32 -2.45
CA ASP A 11 -16.74 -13.44 -3.47
C ASP A 11 -17.07 -12.06 -2.91
N GLU A 12 -17.54 -12.02 -1.66
CA GLU A 12 -17.87 -10.79 -0.96
C GLU A 12 -16.65 -9.91 -0.74
N GLU A 13 -15.50 -10.48 -0.38
CA GLU A 13 -14.26 -9.72 -0.19
C GLU A 13 -13.80 -9.08 -1.50
N ILE A 14 -13.87 -9.81 -2.60
CA ILE A 14 -13.51 -9.34 -3.94
C ILE A 14 -14.47 -8.24 -4.39
N SER A 15 -15.76 -8.44 -4.17
CA SER A 15 -16.79 -7.44 -4.46
C SER A 15 -16.55 -6.16 -3.66
N ILE A 16 -16.36 -6.27 -2.35
CA ILE A 16 -16.07 -5.14 -1.46
C ILE A 16 -14.81 -4.41 -1.94
N ALA A 17 -13.77 -5.12 -2.31
CA ALA A 17 -12.53 -4.53 -2.81
C ALA A 17 -12.77 -3.68 -4.06
N LEU A 18 -13.54 -4.16 -5.04
CA LEU A 18 -13.92 -3.39 -6.23
C LEU A 18 -14.69 -2.12 -5.86
N PHE A 19 -15.72 -2.23 -5.01
CA PHE A 19 -16.57 -1.08 -4.65
C PHE A 19 -15.87 -0.06 -3.74
N GLN A 20 -14.79 -0.44 -3.09
CA GLN A 20 -13.91 0.48 -2.34
C GLN A 20 -12.97 1.28 -3.26
N ILE A 21 -12.77 0.87 -4.51
CA ILE A 21 -11.98 1.64 -5.49
C ILE A 21 -12.81 2.82 -5.96
N GLY A 22 -12.25 4.03 -5.88
CA GLY A 22 -12.92 5.23 -6.34
C GLY A 22 -13.32 5.10 -7.82
N PRO A 23 -14.61 5.31 -8.18
CA PRO A 23 -15.14 5.03 -9.52
C PRO A 23 -14.45 5.78 -10.64
N LEU A 24 -13.95 6.98 -10.35
CA LEU A 24 -13.31 7.88 -11.33
C LEU A 24 -11.78 7.89 -11.22
N LYS A 25 -11.16 6.95 -10.46
CA LYS A 25 -9.70 6.83 -10.47
C LYS A 25 -9.22 6.50 -11.88
N ALA A 26 -8.07 7.08 -12.22
CA ALA A 26 -7.44 6.90 -13.54
C ALA A 26 -7.35 5.41 -13.91
N PRO A 27 -7.75 5.04 -15.13
CA PRO A 27 -7.65 3.66 -15.63
C PRO A 27 -6.19 3.25 -15.83
N GLY A 28 -5.97 1.96 -16.00
CA GLY A 28 -4.73 1.41 -16.51
C GLY A 28 -4.62 1.51 -18.03
N PRO A 29 -3.64 0.81 -18.63
CA PRO A 29 -3.45 0.77 -20.08
C PRO A 29 -4.65 0.21 -20.86
N ASP A 30 -5.49 -0.60 -20.23
CA ASP A 30 -6.73 -1.13 -20.80
C ASP A 30 -7.82 -0.08 -21.01
N GLY A 31 -7.67 1.11 -20.42
CA GLY A 31 -8.62 2.22 -20.53
C GLY A 31 -9.90 2.08 -19.69
N PHE A 32 -10.08 0.98 -18.95
CA PHE A 32 -11.27 0.75 -18.13
C PHE A 32 -11.11 1.31 -16.72
N ALA A 33 -11.98 2.27 -16.36
CA ALA A 33 -12.07 2.78 -14.98
C ALA A 33 -12.87 1.82 -14.09
N ALA A 34 -12.68 1.89 -12.77
CA ALA A 34 -13.43 1.06 -11.81
C ALA A 34 -14.95 1.22 -11.97
N ARG A 35 -15.43 2.40 -12.37
CA ARG A 35 -16.85 2.67 -12.66
C ARG A 35 -17.43 1.74 -13.72
N PHE A 36 -16.65 1.33 -14.72
CA PHE A 36 -17.11 0.39 -15.74
C PHE A 36 -17.49 -0.94 -15.11
N PHE A 37 -16.60 -1.52 -14.30
CA PHE A 37 -16.82 -2.79 -13.60
C PHE A 37 -17.95 -2.69 -12.57
N GLN A 38 -17.99 -1.59 -11.80
CA GLN A 38 -19.02 -1.35 -10.79
C GLN A 38 -20.43 -1.22 -11.40
N ARG A 39 -20.56 -0.58 -12.58
CA ARG A 39 -21.85 -0.43 -13.25
C ARG A 39 -22.35 -1.69 -13.95
N ASN A 40 -21.42 -2.51 -14.42
CA ASN A 40 -21.74 -3.74 -15.13
C ASN A 40 -21.50 -4.98 -14.25
N TRP A 41 -21.55 -4.79 -12.93
CA TRP A 41 -21.17 -5.84 -11.97
C TRP A 41 -22.01 -7.12 -12.11
N GLU A 42 -23.31 -6.99 -12.40
CA GLU A 42 -24.19 -8.14 -12.58
C GLU A 42 -23.75 -9.04 -13.75
N VAL A 43 -23.12 -8.47 -14.77
CA VAL A 43 -22.66 -9.22 -15.94
C VAL A 43 -21.22 -9.69 -15.79
N LEU A 44 -20.34 -8.87 -15.18
CA LEU A 44 -18.91 -9.11 -15.14
C LEU A 44 -18.45 -9.83 -13.85
N ARG A 45 -19.36 -10.04 -12.90
CA ARG A 45 -19.04 -10.56 -11.56
C ARG A 45 -18.23 -11.84 -11.62
N ASP A 46 -18.75 -12.84 -12.32
CA ASP A 46 -18.18 -14.18 -12.31
C ASP A 46 -16.80 -14.20 -12.97
N GLU A 47 -16.61 -13.45 -14.05
CA GLU A 47 -15.33 -13.31 -14.72
C GLU A 47 -14.28 -12.60 -13.87
N VAL A 48 -14.67 -11.50 -13.23
CA VAL A 48 -13.78 -10.73 -12.33
C VAL A 48 -13.38 -11.56 -11.10
N ILE A 49 -14.35 -12.23 -10.48
CA ILE A 49 -14.09 -13.08 -9.32
C ILE A 49 -13.20 -14.25 -9.72
N GLY A 50 -13.47 -14.90 -10.86
CA GLY A 50 -12.65 -15.97 -11.38
C GLY A 50 -11.21 -15.54 -11.65
N ALA A 51 -11.01 -14.40 -12.28
CA ALA A 51 -9.67 -13.86 -12.56
C ALA A 51 -8.88 -13.55 -11.27
N VAL A 52 -9.54 -12.97 -10.25
CA VAL A 52 -8.91 -12.65 -8.97
C VAL A 52 -8.59 -13.92 -8.17
N ARG A 53 -9.48 -14.91 -8.15
CA ARG A 53 -9.25 -16.21 -7.49
C ARG A 53 -8.09 -16.95 -8.12
N ASN A 54 -8.09 -17.10 -9.45
CA ASN A 54 -7.01 -17.76 -10.16
C ASN A 54 -5.65 -17.15 -9.83
N PHE A 55 -5.59 -15.82 -9.67
CA PHE A 55 -4.36 -15.19 -9.23
C PHE A 55 -3.94 -15.63 -7.82
N PHE A 56 -4.87 -15.71 -6.86
CA PHE A 56 -4.51 -16.11 -5.50
C PHE A 56 -4.22 -17.60 -5.35
N GLU A 57 -4.82 -18.46 -6.19
CA GLU A 57 -4.64 -19.90 -6.15
C GLU A 57 -3.42 -20.37 -6.97
N GLU A 58 -3.20 -19.79 -8.15
CA GLU A 58 -2.21 -20.26 -9.12
C GLU A 58 -1.05 -19.25 -9.32
N GLY A 59 -1.17 -18.03 -8.79
CA GLY A 59 -0.21 -16.96 -9.04
C GLY A 59 -0.23 -16.40 -10.46
N VAL A 60 -1.26 -16.75 -11.24
CA VAL A 60 -1.35 -16.40 -12.68
C VAL A 60 -2.38 -15.28 -12.86
N MET A 61 -1.95 -14.18 -13.46
CA MET A 61 -2.86 -13.14 -13.95
C MET A 61 -3.17 -13.30 -15.43
N PRO A 62 -4.38 -12.94 -15.88
CA PRO A 62 -4.66 -12.85 -17.30
C PRO A 62 -3.63 -11.97 -18.02
N GLU A 63 -3.26 -12.36 -19.24
CA GLU A 63 -2.27 -11.63 -20.04
C GLU A 63 -2.62 -10.14 -20.16
N GLY A 64 -1.62 -9.29 -20.01
CA GLY A 64 -1.79 -7.84 -20.07
C GLY A 64 -2.39 -7.18 -18.84
N THR A 65 -2.89 -7.94 -17.86
CA THR A 65 -3.54 -7.37 -16.66
C THR A 65 -2.54 -6.67 -15.73
N ASN A 66 -1.31 -7.16 -15.66
CA ASN A 66 -0.22 -6.60 -14.85
C ASN A 66 0.55 -5.47 -15.53
N VAL A 67 0.21 -5.13 -16.79
CA VAL A 67 0.84 -4.00 -17.50
C VAL A 67 0.44 -2.71 -16.82
N THR A 68 1.44 -1.88 -16.53
CA THR A 68 1.27 -0.62 -15.80
C THR A 68 1.88 0.53 -16.60
N ALA A 69 1.12 1.60 -16.80
CA ALA A 69 1.62 2.82 -17.39
C ALA A 69 2.17 3.76 -16.30
N ILE A 70 3.38 4.26 -16.47
CA ILE A 70 3.97 5.24 -15.56
C ILE A 70 3.78 6.64 -16.11
N VAL A 71 3.11 7.50 -15.34
CA VAL A 71 2.89 8.91 -15.66
C VAL A 71 3.74 9.79 -14.74
N LEU A 72 4.43 10.77 -15.31
CA LEU A 72 5.25 11.71 -14.57
C LEU A 72 4.49 13.01 -14.34
N ILE A 73 4.23 13.34 -13.07
CA ILE A 73 3.55 14.59 -12.68
C ILE A 73 4.60 15.56 -12.13
N PRO A 74 4.70 16.79 -12.67
CA PRO A 74 5.63 17.77 -12.16
C PRO A 74 5.27 18.20 -10.73
N LYS A 75 6.28 18.34 -9.86
CA LYS A 75 6.15 18.86 -8.49
C LYS A 75 6.15 20.38 -8.45
N LYS A 76 6.61 21.03 -9.51
CA LYS A 76 6.78 22.48 -9.64
C LYS A 76 6.59 22.88 -11.12
N ASP A 77 6.26 24.13 -11.37
CA ASP A 77 5.93 24.64 -12.71
C ASP A 77 7.08 24.54 -13.73
N GLN A 78 8.33 24.57 -13.27
CA GLN A 78 9.53 24.44 -14.14
C GLN A 78 10.32 23.18 -13.74
N ALA A 79 9.72 22.02 -13.98
CA ALA A 79 10.37 20.75 -13.78
C ALA A 79 11.38 20.48 -14.92
N GLY A 80 12.67 20.44 -14.60
CA GLY A 80 13.76 20.22 -15.58
C GLY A 80 14.49 18.88 -15.43
N THR A 81 14.33 18.19 -14.30
CA THR A 81 15.00 16.93 -14.00
C THR A 81 14.02 15.89 -13.50
N LEU A 82 14.32 14.60 -13.62
CA LEU A 82 13.47 13.51 -13.11
C LEU A 82 13.16 13.61 -11.60
N LYS A 83 14.00 14.28 -10.82
CA LYS A 83 13.76 14.56 -9.40
C LYS A 83 12.58 15.51 -9.16
N ASP A 84 12.27 16.32 -10.16
CA ASP A 84 11.20 17.31 -10.11
C ASP A 84 9.82 16.70 -10.43
N PHE A 85 9.76 15.42 -10.77
CA PHE A 85 8.53 14.71 -11.08
C PHE A 85 8.18 13.70 -9.98
N ARG A 86 6.87 13.41 -9.87
CA ARG A 86 6.32 12.25 -9.17
C ARG A 86 5.90 11.23 -10.21
N SER A 87 6.41 10.02 -10.13
CA SER A 87 5.86 8.91 -10.90
C SER A 87 4.55 8.44 -10.26
N ILE A 88 3.56 8.20 -11.09
CA ILE A 88 2.29 7.57 -10.70
C ILE A 88 2.08 6.38 -11.60
N SER A 89 1.88 5.22 -10.99
CA SER A 89 1.61 3.97 -11.69
C SER A 89 0.11 3.82 -11.94
N LEU A 90 -0.26 3.67 -13.19
CA LEU A 90 -1.64 3.47 -13.65
C LEU A 90 -1.83 2.00 -13.99
N CYS A 91 -2.34 1.23 -13.03
CA CYS A 91 -2.60 -0.20 -13.17
C CYS A 91 -4.03 -0.46 -13.62
N ASN A 92 -4.26 -1.60 -14.23
CA ASN A 92 -5.60 -2.09 -14.58
C ASN A 92 -6.44 -2.37 -13.33
N VAL A 93 -7.76 -2.37 -13.48
CA VAL A 93 -8.69 -2.49 -12.35
C VAL A 93 -8.59 -3.86 -11.67
N ILE A 94 -8.42 -4.95 -12.43
CA ILE A 94 -8.26 -6.30 -11.86
C ILE A 94 -7.07 -6.32 -10.90
N TYR A 95 -5.93 -5.77 -11.31
CA TYR A 95 -4.76 -5.64 -10.46
C TYR A 95 -5.03 -4.82 -9.18
N LYS A 96 -5.78 -3.72 -9.30
CA LYS A 96 -6.20 -2.91 -8.15
C LYS A 96 -7.10 -3.68 -7.19
N ILE A 97 -7.97 -4.57 -7.71
CA ILE A 97 -8.83 -5.42 -6.88
C ILE A 97 -7.97 -6.38 -6.07
N VAL A 98 -7.05 -7.11 -6.71
CA VAL A 98 -6.11 -8.03 -6.05
C VAL A 98 -5.35 -7.31 -4.93
N SER A 99 -4.72 -6.18 -5.24
CA SER A 99 -3.98 -5.38 -4.27
C SER A 99 -4.86 -4.89 -3.12
N LYS A 100 -6.12 -4.57 -3.40
CA LYS A 100 -7.07 -4.09 -2.40
C LYS A 100 -7.55 -5.21 -1.49
N CYS A 101 -7.75 -6.41 -2.00
CA CYS A 101 -8.06 -7.61 -1.21
C CYS A 101 -6.95 -7.87 -0.17
N LEU A 102 -5.71 -7.92 -0.62
CA LEU A 102 -4.54 -8.09 0.26
C LEU A 102 -4.45 -6.96 1.31
N ALA A 103 -4.59 -5.71 0.87
CA ALA A 103 -4.53 -4.57 1.77
C ALA A 103 -5.65 -4.59 2.83
N ASN A 104 -6.85 -5.05 2.48
CA ASN A 104 -7.95 -5.16 3.42
C ASN A 104 -7.68 -6.21 4.52
N ARG A 105 -7.15 -7.39 4.15
CA ARG A 105 -6.75 -8.42 5.12
C ARG A 105 -5.58 -7.98 6.00
N LEU A 106 -4.52 -7.42 5.40
CA LEU A 106 -3.39 -6.89 6.16
C LEU A 106 -3.82 -5.80 7.15
N ARG A 107 -4.75 -4.93 6.75
CA ARG A 107 -5.24 -3.84 7.61
C ARG A 107 -5.79 -4.31 8.94
N SER A 108 -6.41 -5.48 8.98
CA SER A 108 -7.01 -6.02 10.21
C SER A 108 -5.97 -6.42 11.27
N ILE A 109 -4.74 -6.72 10.84
CA ILE A 109 -3.65 -7.17 11.72
C ILE A 109 -2.56 -6.12 11.95
N LEU A 110 -2.60 -4.98 11.23
CA LEU A 110 -1.57 -3.94 11.36
C LEU A 110 -1.46 -3.37 12.77
N HIS A 111 -2.55 -3.35 13.53
CA HIS A 111 -2.52 -2.88 14.92
C HIS A 111 -1.60 -3.68 15.83
N ASP A 112 -1.52 -4.98 15.58
CA ASP A 112 -0.77 -5.92 16.42
C ASP A 112 0.71 -5.95 16.05
N ILE A 113 1.05 -5.62 14.80
CA ILE A 113 2.39 -5.74 14.24
C ILE A 113 3.14 -4.40 14.29
N ILE A 114 2.44 -3.31 14.00
CA ILE A 114 3.06 -2.01 13.83
C ILE A 114 3.13 -1.25 15.16
N SER A 115 4.34 -0.75 15.48
CA SER A 115 4.59 0.05 16.69
C SER A 115 3.50 1.10 16.93
N PRO A 116 3.06 1.32 18.17
CA PRO A 116 2.07 2.34 18.52
C PRO A 116 2.51 3.76 18.15
N THR A 117 3.80 4.01 17.96
CA THR A 117 4.33 5.31 17.55
C THR A 117 4.13 5.62 16.05
N GLN A 118 3.83 4.61 15.23
CA GLN A 118 3.53 4.78 13.81
C GLN A 118 2.05 5.06 13.62
N SER A 119 1.70 6.23 13.09
CA SER A 119 0.30 6.62 12.86
C SER A 119 -0.12 6.53 11.39
N ALA A 120 0.78 6.74 10.44
CA ALA A 120 0.44 6.74 9.02
C ALA A 120 -0.02 5.34 8.55
N PHE A 121 -1.13 5.31 7.80
CA PHE A 121 -1.74 4.13 7.18
C PHE A 121 -2.32 3.09 8.14
N ILE A 122 -2.30 3.32 9.44
CA ILE A 122 -2.90 2.44 10.44
C ILE A 122 -4.32 2.92 10.76
N PRO A 123 -5.35 2.05 10.67
CA PRO A 123 -6.72 2.42 10.97
C PRO A 123 -6.86 2.97 12.40
N GLY A 124 -7.63 4.04 12.56
CA GLY A 124 -7.90 4.63 13.88
C GLY A 124 -6.78 5.44 14.51
N ARG A 125 -5.58 5.51 13.89
CA ARG A 125 -4.49 6.39 14.34
C ARG A 125 -4.50 7.68 13.54
N LEU A 126 -4.34 8.80 14.24
CA LEU A 126 -4.31 10.13 13.61
C LEU A 126 -2.88 10.61 13.44
N ILE A 127 -2.58 11.19 12.27
CA ILE A 127 -1.26 11.80 12.00
C ILE A 127 -1.00 12.95 12.96
N PHE A 128 -2.05 13.67 13.38
CA PHE A 128 -1.97 14.76 14.35
C PHE A 128 -1.42 14.33 15.70
N ASP A 129 -1.61 13.09 16.13
CA ASP A 129 -1.07 12.60 17.40
C ASP A 129 0.45 12.71 17.43
N ASN A 130 1.12 12.40 16.32
CA ASN A 130 2.57 12.55 16.19
C ASN A 130 3.02 14.02 16.20
N ASP A 131 2.22 14.91 15.60
CA ASP A 131 2.52 16.35 15.62
C ASP A 131 2.41 16.90 17.05
N VAL A 132 1.37 16.51 17.80
CA VAL A 132 1.21 16.90 19.20
C VAL A 132 2.38 16.41 20.04
N VAL A 133 2.78 15.13 19.90
CA VAL A 133 3.94 14.57 20.62
C VAL A 133 5.22 15.34 20.26
N ALA A 134 5.43 15.68 18.99
CA ALA A 134 6.59 16.46 18.56
C ALA A 134 6.58 17.88 19.20
N PHE A 135 5.42 18.53 19.25
CA PHE A 135 5.26 19.82 19.90
C PHE A 135 5.58 19.76 21.40
N GLU A 136 5.05 18.78 22.11
CA GLU A 136 5.31 18.58 23.54
C GLU A 136 6.80 18.30 23.81
N CYS A 137 7.43 17.47 23.00
CA CYS A 137 8.87 17.22 23.09
C CYS A 137 9.69 18.49 22.90
N MET A 138 9.40 19.28 21.86
CA MET A 138 10.10 20.54 21.60
C MET A 138 9.89 21.57 22.71
N HIS A 139 8.67 21.69 23.23
CA HIS A 139 8.35 22.57 24.32
C HIS A 139 9.06 22.16 25.63
N SER A 140 9.14 20.85 25.88
CA SER A 140 9.86 20.31 27.05
C SER A 140 11.35 20.59 26.93
N ILE A 141 11.97 20.39 25.77
CA ILE A 141 13.38 20.69 25.51
C ILE A 141 13.67 22.18 25.76
N GLN A 142 12.78 23.08 25.33
CA GLN A 142 12.95 24.54 25.54
C GLN A 142 12.84 24.95 27.00
N LYS A 143 12.07 24.22 27.81
CA LYS A 143 11.89 24.52 29.26
C LYS A 143 13.00 23.99 30.14
N ILE A 144 13.83 23.08 29.69
CA ILE A 144 14.95 22.57 30.47
C ILE A 144 16.02 23.64 30.52
N GLN A 145 15.92 24.50 31.56
CA GLN A 145 16.90 25.53 31.88
C GLN A 145 17.86 25.01 32.95
N GLY A 146 19.15 25.04 32.68
CA GLY A 146 20.15 24.99 33.72
C GLY A 146 20.88 23.68 33.94
N ASP A 147 20.66 22.64 33.18
CA ASP A 147 21.46 21.42 33.31
C ASP A 147 22.46 21.28 32.15
N ARG A 148 23.62 20.65 32.44
CA ARG A 148 24.77 20.53 31.51
C ARG A 148 24.50 19.60 30.30
N HIS A 149 23.27 19.15 30.13
CA HIS A 149 22.88 18.27 29.01
C HIS A 149 22.18 19.07 27.92
N ASN A 150 22.88 19.29 26.82
CA ASN A 150 22.27 19.86 25.61
C ASN A 150 21.44 18.79 24.91
N PHE A 151 20.13 18.96 24.86
CA PHE A 151 19.26 18.10 24.09
C PHE A 151 19.18 18.59 22.66
N CYS A 152 19.16 17.65 21.72
CA CYS A 152 18.99 17.92 20.30
C CYS A 152 17.82 17.10 19.76
N ALA A 153 16.87 17.76 19.10
CA ALA A 153 15.82 17.08 18.34
C ALA A 153 16.29 16.88 16.90
N TYR A 154 16.34 15.63 16.46
CA TYR A 154 16.77 15.30 15.11
C TYR A 154 15.59 14.77 14.30
N LYS A 155 15.19 15.49 13.24
CA LYS A 155 14.15 15.06 12.29
C LYS A 155 14.81 14.41 11.09
N MET A 156 14.58 13.12 10.91
CA MET A 156 15.01 12.39 9.72
C MET A 156 13.88 12.32 8.70
N ASP A 157 14.20 12.60 7.45
CA ASP A 157 13.33 12.40 6.30
C ASP A 157 14.00 11.46 5.28
N LEU A 158 13.34 10.35 4.99
CA LEU A 158 13.82 9.39 4.00
C LEU A 158 13.29 9.80 2.62
N SER A 159 14.16 10.44 1.84
CA SER A 159 13.80 10.77 0.46
C SER A 159 13.51 9.50 -0.34
N LYS A 160 12.34 9.45 -1.00
CA LYS A 160 11.90 8.31 -1.79
C LYS A 160 11.91 6.99 -0.99
N ALA A 161 11.43 7.02 0.26
CA ALA A 161 11.42 5.89 1.18
C ALA A 161 10.89 4.61 0.52
N TYR A 162 9.79 4.73 -0.21
CA TYR A 162 9.12 3.63 -0.89
C TYR A 162 10.02 2.93 -1.93
N TYR A 163 10.77 3.66 -2.74
CA TYR A 163 11.69 3.10 -3.74
C TYR A 163 12.97 2.51 -3.15
N ARG A 164 13.19 2.67 -1.86
CA ARG A 164 14.37 2.20 -1.15
C ARG A 164 14.07 1.03 -0.22
N VAL A 165 12.86 0.50 -0.27
CA VAL A 165 12.53 -0.71 0.46
C VAL A 165 13.33 -1.86 -0.17
N ASP A 166 14.12 -2.52 0.66
CA ASP A 166 14.80 -3.75 0.31
C ASP A 166 13.81 -4.91 0.53
N TRP A 167 13.53 -5.66 -0.53
CA TRP A 167 12.52 -6.71 -0.52
C TRP A 167 12.95 -7.91 0.32
N ASP A 168 14.22 -8.25 0.29
CA ASP A 168 14.76 -9.36 1.10
C ASP A 168 14.69 -8.98 2.57
N PHE A 169 15.01 -7.73 2.90
CA PHE A 169 14.83 -7.21 4.26
C PHE A 169 13.36 -7.26 4.70
N LEU A 170 12.44 -6.82 3.84
CA LEU A 170 11.00 -6.84 4.16
C LEU A 170 10.51 -8.27 4.41
N LYS A 171 10.93 -9.23 3.58
CA LYS A 171 10.61 -10.65 3.75
C LYS A 171 11.10 -11.15 5.11
N VAL A 172 12.37 -10.93 5.44
CA VAL A 172 12.94 -11.35 6.73
C VAL A 172 12.26 -10.68 7.92
N ALA A 173 11.88 -9.39 7.78
CA ALA A 173 11.15 -8.68 8.82
C ALA A 173 9.76 -9.29 9.05
N MET A 174 9.02 -9.57 7.97
CA MET A 174 7.71 -10.22 8.05
C MET A 174 7.79 -11.61 8.69
N GLU A 175 8.78 -12.41 8.32
CA GLU A 175 9.04 -13.73 8.94
C GLU A 175 9.27 -13.61 10.46
N LYS A 176 10.05 -12.62 10.89
CA LYS A 176 10.30 -12.35 12.31
C LYS A 176 9.06 -11.87 13.07
N ASP A 177 8.19 -11.14 12.41
CA ASP A 177 6.90 -10.69 12.96
C ASP A 177 5.85 -11.82 12.96
N GLY A 178 6.22 -13.04 12.56
CA GLY A 178 5.41 -14.23 12.65
C GLY A 178 4.56 -14.53 11.41
N PHE A 179 4.82 -13.87 10.29
CA PHE A 179 4.23 -14.28 9.02
C PHE A 179 4.83 -15.62 8.56
N SER A 180 3.96 -16.51 8.06
CA SER A 180 4.42 -17.81 7.54
C SER A 180 5.27 -17.62 6.28
N THR A 181 6.28 -18.46 6.12
CA THR A 181 7.16 -18.50 4.93
C THR A 181 6.43 -18.86 3.63
N THR A 182 5.18 -19.30 3.68
CA THR A 182 4.30 -19.39 2.50
C THR A 182 3.98 -18.01 1.89
N VAL A 183 4.70 -17.00 2.33
CA VAL A 183 4.79 -15.64 1.77
C VAL A 183 5.17 -15.63 0.28
N ASP A 184 5.53 -16.78 -0.33
CA ASP A 184 5.72 -16.81 -1.79
C ASP A 184 4.44 -16.44 -2.57
N GLN A 185 3.28 -16.71 -2.02
CA GLN A 185 2.02 -16.21 -2.60
C GLN A 185 1.76 -14.73 -2.27
N LEU A 186 2.07 -14.31 -1.04
CA LEU A 186 2.09 -12.88 -0.69
C LEU A 186 3.31 -12.17 -1.30
N GLY A 187 4.44 -12.86 -1.47
CA GLY A 187 5.64 -12.36 -2.13
C GLY A 187 5.41 -12.04 -3.61
N ASN A 188 4.70 -12.88 -4.32
CA ASN A 188 4.21 -12.54 -5.66
C ASN A 188 3.26 -11.33 -5.59
N GLY A 189 2.38 -11.26 -4.59
CA GLY A 189 1.54 -10.09 -4.33
C GLY A 189 2.34 -8.84 -3.92
N LEU A 190 3.40 -8.99 -3.12
CA LEU A 190 4.29 -7.89 -2.70
C LEU A 190 5.24 -7.45 -3.83
N CYS A 191 5.73 -8.36 -4.65
CA CYS A 191 6.45 -8.01 -5.89
C CYS A 191 5.56 -7.19 -6.84
N MET A 192 4.26 -7.48 -6.86
CA MET A 192 3.29 -6.65 -7.58
C MET A 192 3.20 -5.23 -7.01
N PHE A 193 3.34 -5.04 -5.69
CA PHE A 193 3.47 -3.68 -5.11
C PHE A 193 4.76 -3.00 -5.55
N SER A 194 5.85 -3.73 -5.83
CA SER A 194 7.09 -3.15 -6.32
C SER A 194 6.98 -2.64 -7.76
N GLU A 195 6.29 -3.37 -8.62
CA GLU A 195 6.05 -2.97 -10.00
C GLU A 195 5.09 -1.76 -10.11
N ILE A 196 4.18 -1.58 -9.13
CA ILE A 196 3.31 -0.39 -9.05
C ILE A 196 4.11 0.88 -8.70
N CYS A 197 5.23 0.74 -8.04
CA CYS A 197 5.92 1.84 -7.39
C CYS A 197 7.33 2.11 -7.93
N SER A 198 7.83 1.27 -8.81
CA SER A 198 9.07 1.52 -9.57
C SER A 198 8.77 2.27 -10.86
#